data_e3ae6e661031e46743f0e084da497f47
#
_entry.id   e3ae6e661031e46743f0e084da497f47
#
_cell.length_a   1.000
_cell.length_b   1.000
_cell.length_c   1.000
_cell.angle_alpha   90.00
_cell.angle_beta   90.00
_cell.angle_gamma   90.00
#
_symmetry.space_group_name_H-M   'P 1'
#
loop_
_entity.id
_entity.type
_entity.pdbx_description
1 polymer ?
#
loop_
_entity_poly.entity_id
_entity_poly.type
_entity_poly.pdbx_seq_one_letter_code
_entity_poly.pdbx_strand_id
1 'polypeptide(L)'
;GFDPALLTDGLKAEREQGITIDVAWRYFSTPARKFIIGDTPGHEQYTRNMVTAASHADAAIVMVDATKIDWQSSDCTLLPQTRRHTLLLQLLRIPTIIFAVNKLDAVTSPNRAFDTIKAALHAFCVAAGVTPKAVLPVSALAGYNVVSSEPGWADYHGPSLLEVLETLEPTEPTPSLCAEHTAHFSVQWVERPEGNSSTHTGRRIYWGQLLAGNLRVGDELQVHPSGQTAR
;
A
#
# COMPACT_ATOMS: atom_id res chain seq x y z
N GLY A 1 -21.35 13.46 16.32
CA GLY A 1 -21.03 12.34 15.42
C GLY A 1 -19.67 11.80 15.79
N PHE A 2 -19.43 10.55 15.61
CA PHE A 2 -18.13 9.91 15.80
C PHE A 2 -17.20 10.40 14.68
N ASP A 3 -16.01 10.90 15.04
CA ASP A 3 -15.01 11.34 14.07
C ASP A 3 -14.07 10.15 13.75
N PRO A 4 -14.11 9.62 12.50
CA PRO A 4 -13.26 8.50 12.10
C PRO A 4 -11.76 8.81 12.20
N ALA A 5 -11.35 10.09 12.09
CA ALA A 5 -9.96 10.51 12.22
C ALA A 5 -9.37 10.16 13.60
N LEU A 6 -10.21 10.09 14.64
CA LEU A 6 -9.78 9.66 15.99
C LEU A 6 -9.27 8.20 16.03
N LEU A 7 -9.61 7.38 15.04
CA LEU A 7 -9.13 6.00 14.96
C LEU A 7 -7.76 5.87 14.28
N THR A 8 -7.45 6.80 13.39
CA THR A 8 -6.22 6.76 12.56
C THR A 8 -5.17 7.75 13.06
N ASP A 9 -5.58 8.95 13.45
CA ASP A 9 -4.69 10.05 13.82
C ASP A 9 -4.18 9.87 15.25
N GLY A 10 -2.99 9.29 15.37
CA GLY A 10 -2.33 9.03 16.67
C GLY A 10 -1.68 10.25 17.28
N LEU A 11 -1.21 11.19 16.47
CA LEU A 11 -0.49 12.39 16.93
C LEU A 11 -1.45 13.54 17.24
N LYS A 12 -1.14 14.29 18.32
CA LYS A 12 -1.90 15.49 18.66
C LYS A 12 -1.89 16.52 17.53
N ALA A 13 -0.75 16.68 16.85
CA ALA A 13 -0.60 17.58 15.72
C ALA A 13 -1.47 17.20 14.51
N GLU A 14 -1.69 15.92 14.26
CA GLU A 14 -2.59 15.44 13.19
C GLU A 14 -4.02 15.88 13.44
N ARG A 15 -4.50 15.71 14.68
CA ARG A 15 -5.85 16.11 15.08
C ARG A 15 -6.06 17.63 15.04
N GLU A 16 -5.04 18.41 15.41
CA GLU A 16 -5.10 19.87 15.39
C GLU A 16 -5.06 20.43 13.96
N GLN A 17 -4.33 19.79 13.06
CA GLN A 17 -4.17 20.24 11.68
C GLN A 17 -5.14 19.57 10.69
N GLY A 18 -5.78 18.48 11.09
CA GLY A 18 -6.69 17.70 10.23
C GLY A 18 -5.97 17.06 9.04
N ILE A 19 -4.69 16.71 9.20
CA ILE A 19 -3.87 16.07 8.17
C ILE A 19 -3.08 14.90 8.76
N THR A 20 -2.85 13.86 7.98
CA THR A 20 -1.94 12.77 8.34
C THR A 20 -0.49 13.24 8.24
N ILE A 21 0.30 13.05 9.28
CA ILE A 21 1.72 13.44 9.36
C ILE A 21 2.62 12.20 9.30
N ASP A 22 2.29 11.18 10.08
CA ASP A 22 3.05 9.93 10.16
C ASP A 22 2.24 8.75 9.63
N VAL A 23 2.88 7.61 9.48
CA VAL A 23 2.22 6.40 9.00
C VAL A 23 1.43 5.74 10.11
N ALA A 24 0.13 5.56 9.89
CA ALA A 24 -0.72 4.81 10.80
C ALA A 24 -0.96 3.40 10.25
N TRP A 25 -0.62 2.38 11.05
CA TRP A 25 -0.81 0.99 10.69
C TRP A 25 -2.11 0.44 11.27
N ARG A 26 -2.91 -0.23 10.43
CA ARG A 26 -4.17 -0.89 10.82
C ARG A 26 -4.20 -2.31 10.29
N TYR A 27 -4.83 -3.17 11.05
CA TYR A 27 -4.93 -4.59 10.74
C TYR A 27 -6.40 -4.98 10.66
N PHE A 28 -6.76 -5.67 9.60
CA PHE A 28 -8.06 -6.31 9.49
C PHE A 28 -7.94 -7.62 8.73
N SER A 29 -8.97 -8.44 8.82
CA SER A 29 -9.03 -9.71 8.10
C SER A 29 -10.43 -9.97 7.57
N THR A 30 -10.46 -10.60 6.41
CA THR A 30 -11.64 -11.21 5.85
C THR A 30 -11.49 -12.73 5.91
N PRO A 31 -12.53 -13.52 5.59
CA PRO A 31 -12.37 -14.97 5.47
C PRO A 31 -11.31 -15.38 4.44
N ALA A 32 -11.07 -14.55 3.42
CA ALA A 32 -10.14 -14.84 2.33
C ALA A 32 -8.69 -14.42 2.66
N ARG A 33 -8.49 -13.29 3.39
CA ARG A 33 -7.15 -12.71 3.54
C ARG A 33 -7.01 -11.83 4.79
N LYS A 34 -5.77 -11.74 5.29
CA LYS A 34 -5.36 -10.74 6.29
C LYS A 34 -4.68 -9.57 5.62
N PHE A 35 -5.00 -8.37 6.06
CA PHE A 35 -4.49 -7.12 5.52
C PHE A 35 -3.80 -6.29 6.59
N ILE A 36 -2.72 -5.65 6.19
CA ILE A 36 -2.04 -4.59 6.94
C ILE A 36 -2.16 -3.33 6.09
N ILE A 37 -2.87 -2.32 6.58
CA ILE A 37 -2.99 -1.04 5.91
C ILE A 37 -2.02 -0.05 6.55
N GLY A 38 -1.16 0.57 5.74
CA GLY A 38 -0.41 1.76 6.10
C GLY A 38 -1.13 2.98 5.56
N ASP A 39 -1.77 3.77 6.42
CA ASP A 39 -2.29 5.08 6.05
C ASP A 39 -1.15 6.08 6.02
N THR A 40 -0.96 6.74 4.87
CA THR A 40 0.22 7.58 4.61
C THR A 40 -0.17 9.02 4.35
N PRO A 41 0.66 9.99 4.78
CA PRO A 41 0.38 11.39 4.54
C PRO A 41 0.38 11.71 3.03
N GLY A 42 -0.59 12.53 2.62
CA GLY A 42 -0.71 13.02 1.25
C GLY A 42 0.07 14.30 0.96
N HIS A 43 0.56 15.00 1.99
CA HIS A 43 1.24 16.29 1.83
C HIS A 43 2.70 16.12 1.44
N GLU A 44 3.18 17.02 0.58
CA GLU A 44 4.53 16.98 0.01
C GLU A 44 5.64 16.92 1.05
N GLN A 45 5.50 17.69 2.11
CA GLN A 45 6.51 17.76 3.19
C GLN A 45 6.69 16.44 3.96
N TYR A 46 5.73 15.53 3.87
CA TYR A 46 5.76 14.21 4.52
C TYR A 46 6.02 13.05 3.56
N THR A 47 6.46 13.33 2.34
CA THR A 47 6.75 12.32 1.30
C THR A 47 7.68 11.21 1.82
N ARG A 48 8.62 11.53 2.71
CA ARG A 48 9.54 10.53 3.30
C ARG A 48 8.78 9.43 4.06
N ASN A 49 7.77 9.80 4.83
CA ASN A 49 6.95 8.83 5.59
C ASN A 49 6.15 7.94 4.64
N MET A 50 5.59 8.52 3.58
CA MET A 50 4.92 7.75 2.52
C MET A 50 5.87 6.74 1.86
N VAL A 51 7.08 7.15 1.49
CA VAL A 51 8.09 6.27 0.87
C VAL A 51 8.45 5.13 1.81
N THR A 52 8.62 5.40 3.10
CA THR A 52 8.95 4.36 4.11
C THR A 52 7.84 3.30 4.20
N ALA A 53 6.58 3.72 4.25
CA ALA A 53 5.47 2.77 4.28
C ALA A 53 5.33 2.00 2.96
N ALA A 54 5.40 2.71 1.83
CA ALA A 54 5.24 2.11 0.52
C ALA A 54 6.32 1.07 0.20
N SER A 55 7.56 1.25 0.65
CA SER A 55 8.68 0.33 0.34
C SER A 55 8.45 -1.13 0.79
N HIS A 56 7.47 -1.38 1.64
CA HIS A 56 7.12 -2.71 2.14
C HIS A 56 5.71 -3.15 1.73
N ALA A 57 5.06 -2.40 0.85
CA ALA A 57 3.69 -2.68 0.46
C ALA A 57 3.62 -3.58 -0.79
N ASP A 58 2.72 -4.56 -0.77
CA ASP A 58 2.41 -5.40 -1.93
C ASP A 58 1.50 -4.67 -2.92
N ALA A 59 0.74 -3.72 -2.44
CA ALA A 59 -0.16 -2.90 -3.25
C ALA A 59 -0.29 -1.49 -2.68
N ALA A 60 -0.53 -0.52 -3.55
CA ALA A 60 -0.82 0.85 -3.16
C ALA A 60 -2.17 1.31 -3.71
N ILE A 61 -2.95 1.97 -2.87
CA ILE A 61 -4.19 2.62 -3.24
C ILE A 61 -3.94 4.13 -3.30
N VAL A 62 -4.00 4.70 -4.49
CA VAL A 62 -3.90 6.14 -4.70
C VAL A 62 -5.30 6.74 -4.65
N MET A 63 -5.58 7.48 -3.58
CA MET A 63 -6.85 8.18 -3.41
C MET A 63 -6.88 9.44 -4.29
N VAL A 64 -7.93 9.58 -5.10
CA VAL A 64 -8.14 10.71 -6.00
C VAL A 64 -9.40 11.45 -5.58
N ASP A 65 -9.26 12.68 -5.10
CA ASP A 65 -10.39 13.51 -4.67
C ASP A 65 -11.06 14.17 -5.89
N ALA A 66 -12.25 13.67 -6.28
CA ALA A 66 -12.99 14.15 -7.43
C ALA A 66 -13.43 15.62 -7.30
N THR A 67 -13.60 16.12 -6.07
CA THR A 67 -14.04 17.50 -5.82
C THR A 67 -12.94 18.53 -6.08
N LYS A 68 -11.69 18.10 -6.15
CA LYS A 68 -10.52 18.97 -6.40
C LYS A 68 -10.04 18.98 -7.85
N ILE A 69 -10.68 18.22 -8.71
CA ILE A 69 -10.34 18.10 -10.13
C ILE A 69 -11.39 18.84 -10.95
N ASP A 70 -10.95 19.68 -11.87
CA ASP A 70 -11.83 20.30 -12.86
C ASP A 70 -12.17 19.31 -13.98
N TRP A 71 -13.07 18.38 -13.67
CA TRP A 71 -13.54 17.35 -14.59
C TRP A 71 -14.51 17.87 -15.65
N GLN A 72 -14.97 19.12 -15.52
CA GLN A 72 -15.84 19.76 -16.52
C GLN A 72 -15.07 20.37 -17.67
N SER A 73 -13.79 20.69 -17.44
CA SER A 73 -12.89 21.19 -18.46
C SER A 73 -12.58 20.13 -19.51
N SER A 74 -12.40 20.56 -20.76
CA SER A 74 -11.91 19.69 -21.85
C SER A 74 -10.49 19.21 -21.61
N ASP A 75 -9.72 19.90 -20.78
CA ASP A 75 -8.34 19.56 -20.40
C ASP A 75 -8.29 19.19 -18.92
N CYS A 76 -8.88 18.02 -18.60
CA CYS A 76 -8.92 17.52 -17.24
C CYS A 76 -7.50 17.19 -16.75
N THR A 77 -6.98 18.01 -15.86
CA THR A 77 -5.61 17.85 -15.31
C THR A 77 -5.65 17.21 -13.93
N LEU A 78 -4.89 16.14 -13.76
CA LEU A 78 -4.71 15.48 -12.47
C LEU A 78 -3.95 16.36 -11.48
N LEU A 79 -4.30 16.24 -10.20
CA LEU A 79 -3.59 16.95 -9.14
C LEU A 79 -2.09 16.61 -9.13
N PRO A 80 -1.21 17.58 -8.87
CA PRO A 80 0.23 17.34 -8.79
C PRO A 80 0.61 16.24 -7.80
N GLN A 81 -0.10 16.14 -6.67
CA GLN A 81 0.09 15.10 -5.65
C GLN A 81 -0.21 13.70 -6.20
N THR A 82 -1.33 13.52 -6.91
CA THR A 82 -1.69 12.23 -7.53
C THR A 82 -0.58 11.77 -8.49
N ARG A 83 -0.10 12.68 -9.35
CA ARG A 83 0.97 12.38 -10.30
C ARG A 83 2.28 12.02 -9.59
N ARG A 84 2.68 12.80 -8.60
CA ARG A 84 3.92 12.57 -7.82
C ARG A 84 3.88 11.23 -7.09
N HIS A 85 2.81 10.95 -6.35
CA HIS A 85 2.69 9.71 -5.59
C HIS A 85 2.74 8.50 -6.52
N THR A 86 2.04 8.54 -7.64
CA THR A 86 2.08 7.45 -8.63
C THR A 86 3.50 7.20 -9.17
N LEU A 87 4.25 8.25 -9.50
CA LEU A 87 5.63 8.12 -9.96
C LEU A 87 6.56 7.57 -8.87
N LEU A 88 6.38 7.99 -7.61
CA LEU A 88 7.15 7.45 -6.49
C LEU A 88 6.87 5.96 -6.27
N LEU A 89 5.60 5.54 -6.34
CA LEU A 89 5.21 4.14 -6.23
C LEU A 89 5.84 3.30 -7.36
N GLN A 90 5.88 3.84 -8.59
CA GLN A 90 6.56 3.21 -9.71
C GLN A 90 8.07 3.08 -9.47
N LEU A 91 8.73 4.14 -9.00
CA LEU A 91 10.17 4.12 -8.66
C LEU A 91 10.49 3.12 -7.55
N LEU A 92 9.61 2.97 -6.57
CA LEU A 92 9.70 1.98 -5.51
C LEU A 92 9.36 0.56 -5.99
N ARG A 93 8.94 0.41 -7.24
CA ARG A 93 8.55 -0.86 -7.86
C ARG A 93 7.42 -1.58 -7.11
N ILE A 94 6.45 -0.81 -6.63
CA ILE A 94 5.26 -1.41 -6.00
C ILE A 94 4.52 -2.22 -7.08
N PRO A 95 4.29 -3.52 -6.84
CA PRO A 95 3.79 -4.42 -7.88
C PRO A 95 2.38 -4.08 -8.34
N THR A 96 1.57 -3.53 -7.44
CA THR A 96 0.16 -3.25 -7.73
C THR A 96 -0.21 -1.83 -7.34
N ILE A 97 -0.72 -1.06 -8.31
CA ILE A 97 -1.27 0.28 -8.10
C ILE A 97 -2.75 0.28 -8.45
N ILE A 98 -3.57 0.79 -7.53
CA ILE A 98 -5.02 0.93 -7.65
C ILE A 98 -5.35 2.41 -7.48
N PHE A 99 -6.21 2.96 -8.34
CA PHE A 99 -6.75 4.30 -8.15
C PHE A 99 -8.19 4.23 -7.64
N ALA A 100 -8.43 4.85 -6.50
CA ALA A 100 -9.76 5.01 -5.91
C ALA A 100 -10.22 6.47 -6.06
N VAL A 101 -11.12 6.72 -7.00
CA VAL A 101 -11.69 8.05 -7.24
C VAL A 101 -12.80 8.28 -6.22
N ASN A 102 -12.50 9.06 -5.20
CA ASN A 102 -13.35 9.29 -4.03
C ASN A 102 -14.11 10.60 -4.10
N LYS A 103 -15.15 10.73 -3.27
CA LYS A 103 -16.03 11.89 -3.14
C LYS A 103 -16.86 12.18 -4.39
N LEU A 104 -17.12 11.18 -5.19
CA LEU A 104 -18.03 11.32 -6.33
C LEU A 104 -19.49 11.56 -5.91
N ASP A 105 -19.85 11.22 -4.69
CA ASP A 105 -21.13 11.56 -4.05
C ASP A 105 -21.30 13.07 -3.81
N ALA A 106 -20.21 13.83 -3.77
CA ALA A 106 -20.21 15.28 -3.58
C ALA A 106 -20.18 16.09 -4.89
N VAL A 107 -20.14 15.44 -6.05
CA VAL A 107 -20.15 16.12 -7.35
C VAL A 107 -21.52 16.01 -8.04
N THR A 108 -21.84 16.98 -8.93
CA THR A 108 -23.15 17.08 -9.57
C THR A 108 -23.46 15.96 -10.58
N SER A 109 -22.43 15.33 -11.16
CA SER A 109 -22.56 14.26 -12.15
C SER A 109 -21.49 13.19 -11.93
N PRO A 110 -21.72 12.26 -10.99
CA PRO A 110 -20.76 11.23 -10.62
C PRO A 110 -20.22 10.41 -11.80
N ASN A 111 -21.12 9.98 -12.70
CA ASN A 111 -20.77 9.17 -13.88
C ASN A 111 -19.80 9.91 -14.80
N ARG A 112 -20.18 11.14 -15.21
CA ARG A 112 -19.34 11.95 -16.10
C ARG A 112 -18.01 12.34 -15.45
N ALA A 113 -18.03 12.69 -14.16
CA ALA A 113 -16.82 13.01 -13.41
C ALA A 113 -15.88 11.79 -13.35
N PHE A 114 -16.42 10.62 -13.06
CA PHE A 114 -15.62 9.39 -13.01
C PHE A 114 -15.01 9.08 -14.39
N ASP A 115 -15.78 9.11 -15.46
CA ASP A 115 -15.29 8.81 -16.82
C ASP A 115 -14.16 9.75 -17.23
N THR A 116 -14.35 11.06 -16.99
CA THR A 116 -13.32 12.06 -17.33
C THR A 116 -12.05 11.89 -16.51
N ILE A 117 -12.16 11.70 -15.20
CA ILE A 117 -11.01 11.47 -14.32
C ILE A 117 -10.29 10.16 -14.67
N LYS A 118 -11.05 9.09 -14.94
CA LYS A 118 -10.53 7.80 -15.38
C LYS A 118 -9.74 7.92 -16.68
N ALA A 119 -10.26 8.65 -17.65
CA ALA A 119 -9.55 8.91 -18.91
C ALA A 119 -8.23 9.67 -18.69
N ALA A 120 -8.25 10.72 -17.84
CA ALA A 120 -7.05 11.47 -17.50
C ALA A 120 -6.01 10.61 -16.75
N LEU A 121 -6.45 9.74 -15.83
CA LEU A 121 -5.58 8.77 -15.16
C LEU A 121 -4.95 7.80 -16.15
N HIS A 122 -5.72 7.25 -17.09
CA HIS A 122 -5.19 6.36 -18.11
C HIS A 122 -4.16 7.05 -19.00
N ALA A 123 -4.45 8.25 -19.48
CA ALA A 123 -3.51 9.01 -20.31
C ALA A 123 -2.20 9.28 -19.55
N PHE A 124 -2.29 9.68 -18.29
CA PHE A 124 -1.12 9.88 -17.43
C PHE A 124 -0.34 8.58 -17.22
N CYS A 125 -1.01 7.48 -16.91
CA CYS A 125 -0.38 6.18 -16.68
C CYS A 125 0.36 5.67 -17.91
N VAL A 126 -0.22 5.82 -19.11
CA VAL A 126 0.45 5.48 -20.37
C VAL A 126 1.72 6.30 -20.54
N ALA A 127 1.66 7.61 -20.32
CA ALA A 127 2.83 8.50 -20.44
C ALA A 127 3.91 8.19 -19.40
N ALA A 128 3.52 7.73 -18.21
CA ALA A 128 4.41 7.38 -17.10
C ALA A 128 4.92 5.93 -17.16
N GLY A 129 4.42 5.09 -18.06
CA GLY A 129 4.77 3.67 -18.09
C GLY A 129 4.21 2.87 -16.90
N VAL A 130 3.09 3.32 -16.32
CA VAL A 130 2.40 2.68 -15.20
C VAL A 130 1.20 1.90 -15.71
N THR A 131 1.04 0.66 -15.25
CA THR A 131 -0.16 -0.14 -15.53
C THR A 131 -0.97 -0.31 -14.25
N PRO A 132 -2.05 0.47 -14.04
CA PRO A 132 -2.87 0.31 -12.85
C PRO A 132 -3.64 -1.01 -12.89
N LYS A 133 -3.78 -1.67 -11.74
CA LYS A 133 -4.59 -2.88 -11.58
C LYS A 133 -6.08 -2.57 -11.75
N ALA A 134 -6.51 -1.46 -11.18
CA ALA A 134 -7.88 -1.00 -11.26
C ALA A 134 -7.98 0.52 -11.11
N VAL A 135 -9.01 1.10 -11.71
CA VAL A 135 -9.49 2.46 -11.43
C VAL A 135 -10.97 2.33 -11.11
N LEU A 136 -11.36 2.65 -9.88
CA LEU A 136 -12.73 2.45 -9.41
C LEU A 136 -13.27 3.68 -8.70
N PRO A 137 -14.59 3.95 -8.87
CA PRO A 137 -15.27 5.01 -8.13
C PRO A 137 -15.57 4.54 -6.72
N VAL A 138 -15.32 5.37 -5.72
CA VAL A 138 -15.68 5.08 -4.33
C VAL A 138 -16.33 6.28 -3.66
N SER A 139 -17.18 6.02 -2.69
CA SER A 139 -17.58 7.00 -1.69
C SER A 139 -17.25 6.44 -0.32
N ALA A 140 -16.16 6.92 0.28
CA ALA A 140 -15.78 6.52 1.62
C ALA A 140 -16.84 6.96 2.67
N LEU A 141 -17.58 8.05 2.40
CA LEU A 141 -18.64 8.55 3.28
C LEU A 141 -19.89 7.66 3.24
N ALA A 142 -20.35 7.30 2.03
CA ALA A 142 -21.53 6.46 1.84
C ALA A 142 -21.24 4.96 1.86
N GLY A 143 -19.96 4.56 1.78
CA GLY A 143 -19.53 3.17 1.70
C GLY A 143 -19.62 2.55 0.30
N TYR A 144 -19.98 3.32 -0.73
CA TYR A 144 -20.18 2.80 -2.08
C TYR A 144 -18.87 2.28 -2.68
N ASN A 145 -18.89 1.08 -3.22
CA ASN A 145 -17.77 0.37 -3.83
C ASN A 145 -16.52 0.25 -2.93
N VAL A 146 -16.67 0.36 -1.60
CA VAL A 146 -15.57 0.15 -0.64
C VAL A 146 -15.51 -1.32 -0.24
N VAL A 147 -16.53 -1.83 0.44
CA VAL A 147 -16.61 -3.22 0.92
C VAL A 147 -17.41 -4.08 -0.04
N SER A 148 -18.53 -3.58 -0.52
CA SER A 148 -19.39 -4.21 -1.51
C SER A 148 -19.59 -3.31 -2.71
N SER A 149 -19.79 -3.91 -3.88
CA SER A 149 -20.12 -3.14 -5.08
C SER A 149 -21.52 -2.56 -4.97
N GLU A 150 -21.68 -1.29 -5.43
CA GLU A 150 -22.96 -0.61 -5.59
C GLU A 150 -23.28 -0.55 -7.09
N PRO A 151 -24.06 -1.51 -7.61
CA PRO A 151 -24.28 -1.64 -9.06
C PRO A 151 -24.90 -0.40 -9.69
N GLY A 152 -24.27 0.09 -10.76
CA GLY A 152 -24.75 1.26 -11.52
C GLY A 152 -24.44 2.61 -10.89
N TRP A 153 -23.93 2.68 -9.67
CA TRP A 153 -23.45 3.94 -9.13
C TRP A 153 -22.20 4.42 -9.88
N ALA A 154 -22.21 5.69 -10.30
CA ALA A 154 -21.21 6.26 -11.20
C ALA A 154 -21.04 5.49 -12.53
N ASP A 155 -22.12 4.83 -13.00
CA ASP A 155 -22.13 3.94 -14.19
C ASP A 155 -21.05 2.83 -14.13
N TYR A 156 -20.76 2.38 -12.91
CA TYR A 156 -19.75 1.38 -12.64
C TYR A 156 -20.39 0.01 -12.35
N HIS A 157 -19.86 -1.03 -12.99
CA HIS A 157 -20.34 -2.40 -12.86
C HIS A 157 -19.20 -3.38 -12.49
N GLY A 158 -18.08 -2.84 -12.03
CA GLY A 158 -16.92 -3.63 -11.61
C GLY A 158 -16.95 -4.01 -10.13
N PRO A 159 -15.88 -4.65 -9.65
CA PRO A 159 -15.76 -5.07 -8.26
C PRO A 159 -15.56 -3.89 -7.31
N SER A 160 -15.89 -4.07 -6.04
CA SER A 160 -15.56 -3.15 -4.96
C SER A 160 -14.04 -3.11 -4.70
N LEU A 161 -13.58 -2.12 -3.94
CA LEU A 161 -12.19 -2.02 -3.55
C LEU A 161 -11.72 -3.25 -2.78
N LEU A 162 -12.54 -3.74 -1.84
CA LEU A 162 -12.21 -4.94 -1.07
C LEU A 162 -12.11 -6.18 -1.96
N GLU A 163 -13.04 -6.38 -2.88
CA GLU A 163 -13.00 -7.50 -3.84
C GLU A 163 -11.75 -7.44 -4.72
N VAL A 164 -11.34 -6.25 -5.17
CA VAL A 164 -10.06 -6.08 -5.89
C VAL A 164 -8.89 -6.51 -5.02
N LEU A 165 -8.84 -6.07 -3.75
CA LEU A 165 -7.76 -6.40 -2.83
C LEU A 165 -7.70 -7.90 -2.50
N GLU A 166 -8.83 -8.56 -2.36
CA GLU A 166 -8.90 -10.01 -2.10
C GLU A 166 -8.40 -10.85 -3.28
N THR A 167 -8.55 -10.34 -4.51
CA THR A 167 -8.11 -11.01 -5.74
C THR A 167 -6.65 -10.72 -6.12
N LEU A 168 -5.94 -9.88 -5.37
CA LEU A 168 -4.53 -9.65 -5.63
C LEU A 168 -3.74 -10.94 -5.37
N GLU A 169 -2.89 -11.30 -6.32
CA GLU A 169 -1.94 -12.38 -6.09
C GLU A 169 -0.93 -11.93 -5.01
N PRO A 170 -0.55 -12.81 -4.08
CA PRO A 170 0.57 -12.54 -3.20
C PRO A 170 1.79 -12.18 -4.04
N THR A 171 2.53 -11.16 -3.64
CA THR A 171 3.81 -10.88 -4.27
C THR A 171 4.74 -12.03 -3.90
N GLU A 172 4.84 -13.03 -4.77
CA GLU A 172 5.87 -14.04 -4.63
C GLU A 172 7.22 -13.30 -4.60
N PRO A 173 8.10 -13.60 -3.63
CA PRO A 173 9.45 -13.09 -3.69
C PRO A 173 10.00 -13.51 -5.05
N THR A 174 10.32 -12.53 -5.90
CA THR A 174 10.83 -12.79 -7.25
C THR A 174 11.89 -13.88 -7.12
N PRO A 175 11.76 -15.03 -7.82
CA PRO A 175 12.77 -16.04 -7.78
C PRO A 175 14.06 -15.33 -8.21
N SER A 176 14.92 -15.05 -7.25
CA SER A 176 16.21 -14.45 -7.53
C SER A 176 16.85 -15.33 -8.58
N LEU A 177 17.51 -14.71 -9.59
CA LEU A 177 18.37 -15.40 -10.55
C LEU A 177 19.53 -16.18 -9.86
N CYS A 178 19.53 -16.22 -8.54
CA CYS A 178 20.40 -17.06 -7.72
C CYS A 178 19.86 -18.49 -7.77
N ALA A 179 20.71 -19.39 -8.26
CA ALA A 179 20.52 -20.81 -8.46
C ALA A 179 19.52 -21.46 -7.49
N GLU A 180 18.73 -22.38 -8.01
CA GLU A 180 17.55 -23.05 -7.42
C GLU A 180 17.72 -23.69 -6.03
N HIS A 181 18.87 -23.54 -5.37
CA HIS A 181 19.19 -24.24 -4.13
C HIS A 181 19.80 -23.39 -3.01
N THR A 182 20.03 -22.08 -3.21
CA THR A 182 20.68 -21.24 -2.18
C THR A 182 19.64 -20.38 -1.45
N ALA A 183 19.53 -20.60 -0.15
CA ALA A 183 18.68 -19.76 0.69
C ALA A 183 19.38 -18.42 1.01
N HIS A 184 18.66 -17.32 0.84
CA HIS A 184 19.13 -15.98 1.19
C HIS A 184 18.24 -15.39 2.27
N PHE A 185 18.77 -15.19 3.45
CA PHE A 185 18.08 -14.60 4.58
C PHE A 185 18.70 -13.23 4.91
N SER A 186 17.90 -12.18 4.82
CA SER A 186 18.32 -10.81 5.15
C SER A 186 18.03 -10.52 6.62
N VAL A 187 19.07 -10.32 7.43
CA VAL A 187 18.93 -9.94 8.85
C VAL A 187 18.51 -8.48 8.95
N GLN A 188 17.34 -8.23 9.54
CA GLN A 188 16.78 -6.89 9.74
C GLN A 188 16.90 -6.43 11.21
N TRP A 189 16.88 -7.37 12.15
CA TRP A 189 16.96 -7.09 13.57
C TRP A 189 17.71 -8.20 14.33
N VAL A 190 18.43 -7.79 15.37
CA VAL A 190 19.14 -8.74 16.26
C VAL A 190 18.70 -8.48 17.69
N GLU A 191 18.10 -9.48 18.29
CA GLU A 191 17.64 -9.43 19.68
C GLU A 191 18.59 -10.22 20.59
N ARG A 192 18.81 -9.70 21.80
CA ARG A 192 19.42 -10.44 22.90
C ARG A 192 18.34 -10.64 23.96
N PRO A 193 17.80 -11.83 24.13
CA PRO A 193 16.84 -12.06 25.20
C PRO A 193 17.47 -11.78 26.56
N GLU A 194 16.96 -10.80 27.26
CA GLU A 194 17.23 -10.55 28.66
C GLU A 194 16.28 -11.42 29.48
N GLY A 195 16.78 -12.54 29.99
CA GLY A 195 15.91 -13.41 30.80
C GLY A 195 16.64 -14.56 31.46
N ASN A 196 16.15 -14.86 32.65
CA ASN A 196 16.65 -15.90 33.57
C ASN A 196 16.41 -17.36 33.10
N SER A 197 16.12 -17.59 31.83
CA SER A 197 16.01 -18.96 31.32
C SER A 197 17.40 -19.47 30.89
N SER A 198 17.89 -20.48 31.60
CA SER A 198 19.16 -21.13 31.42
C SER A 198 19.47 -21.67 30.01
N THR A 199 18.48 -21.64 29.11
CA THR A 199 18.61 -22.17 27.74
C THR A 199 19.01 -21.14 26.68
N HIS A 200 18.87 -19.84 26.95
CA HIS A 200 19.10 -18.77 25.94
C HIS A 200 20.12 -17.70 26.37
N THR A 201 20.75 -17.85 27.52
CA THR A 201 21.73 -16.86 28.00
C THR A 201 22.90 -16.73 27.02
N GLY A 202 23.06 -15.53 26.46
CA GLY A 202 24.12 -15.20 25.51
C GLY A 202 23.86 -15.53 24.05
N ARG A 203 22.75 -16.16 23.70
CA ARG A 203 22.36 -16.38 22.30
C ARG A 203 21.73 -15.12 21.70
N ARG A 204 22.03 -14.89 20.43
CA ARG A 204 21.39 -13.83 19.64
C ARG A 204 20.31 -14.47 18.79
N ILE A 205 19.15 -13.79 18.72
CA ILE A 205 18.06 -14.14 17.80
C ILE A 205 18.14 -13.16 16.64
N TYR A 206 18.19 -13.68 15.42
CA TYR A 206 18.21 -12.89 14.20
C TYR A 206 16.85 -12.94 13.56
N TRP A 207 16.25 -11.77 13.38
CA TRP A 207 14.97 -11.59 12.72
C TRP A 207 15.21 -11.04 11.33
N GLY A 208 14.47 -11.50 10.35
CA GLY A 208 14.63 -11.01 8.98
C GLY A 208 13.68 -11.67 8.00
N GLN A 209 13.96 -11.44 6.74
CA GLN A 209 13.15 -11.95 5.64
C GLN A 209 13.96 -12.99 4.83
N LEU A 210 13.33 -14.11 4.52
CA LEU A 210 13.83 -15.06 3.54
C LEU A 210 13.56 -14.53 2.14
N LEU A 211 14.59 -14.08 1.45
CA LEU A 211 14.49 -13.47 0.12
C LEU A 211 14.47 -14.50 -1.00
N ALA A 212 15.06 -15.67 -0.77
CA ALA A 212 15.09 -16.77 -1.75
C ALA A 212 15.36 -18.10 -1.06
N GLY A 213 14.98 -19.21 -1.69
CA GLY A 213 15.21 -20.56 -1.22
C GLY A 213 14.35 -20.99 -0.04
N ASN A 214 14.76 -22.04 0.64
CA ASN A 214 14.09 -22.60 1.82
C ASN A 214 15.10 -22.80 2.94
N LEU A 215 14.67 -22.54 4.20
CA LEU A 215 15.44 -22.80 5.40
C LEU A 215 14.72 -23.77 6.31
N ARG A 216 15.44 -24.72 6.87
CA ARG A 216 14.97 -25.69 7.86
C ARG A 216 15.78 -25.60 9.13
N VAL A 217 15.20 -25.96 10.23
CA VAL A 217 15.93 -26.08 11.50
C VAL A 217 17.04 -27.11 11.37
N GLY A 218 18.27 -26.67 11.65
CA GLY A 218 19.45 -27.49 11.53
C GLY A 218 20.27 -27.31 10.25
N ASP A 219 19.79 -26.47 9.31
CA ASP A 219 20.59 -26.11 8.13
C ASP A 219 21.84 -25.31 8.53
N GLU A 220 22.90 -25.50 7.76
CA GLU A 220 24.15 -24.76 7.92
C GLU A 220 24.12 -23.52 7.02
N LEU A 221 24.36 -22.36 7.60
CA LEU A 221 24.29 -21.06 6.95
C LEU A 221 25.65 -20.36 6.96
N GLN A 222 25.97 -19.70 5.86
CA GLN A 222 27.13 -18.81 5.80
C GLN A 222 26.72 -17.37 6.10
N VAL A 223 27.36 -16.75 7.07
CA VAL A 223 27.10 -15.36 7.48
C VAL A 223 27.95 -14.41 6.65
N HIS A 224 27.32 -13.52 5.92
CA HIS A 224 27.98 -12.45 5.18
C HIS A 224 27.99 -11.13 5.98
N PRO A 225 29.07 -10.33 5.93
CA PRO A 225 30.28 -10.51 5.10
C PRO A 225 31.39 -11.33 5.75
N SER A 226 31.21 -11.86 6.96
CA SER A 226 32.29 -12.50 7.73
C SER A 226 32.76 -13.85 7.15
N GLY A 227 31.92 -14.52 6.36
CA GLY A 227 32.18 -15.86 5.86
C GLY A 227 32.07 -16.96 6.92
N GLN A 228 31.70 -16.63 8.15
CA GLN A 228 31.56 -17.63 9.24
C GLN A 228 30.33 -18.51 8.97
N THR A 229 30.43 -19.77 9.43
CA THR A 229 29.34 -20.71 9.36
C THR A 229 28.55 -20.73 10.67
N ALA A 230 27.24 -20.79 10.61
CA ALA A 230 26.30 -20.91 11.72
C ALA A 230 25.29 -22.04 11.44
N ARG A 231 24.78 -22.66 12.51
CA ARG A 231 23.78 -23.73 12.44
C ARG A 231 22.64 -23.49 13.42
#